data_d21a66dcca11a23feaa2b06a4ec326b9
#
_entry.id   d21a66dcca11a23feaa2b06a4ec326b9
#
_cell.length_a   1.000
_cell.length_b   1.000
_cell.length_c   1.000
_cell.angle_alpha   90.00
_cell.angle_beta   90.00
_cell.angle_gamma   90.00
#
_symmetry.space_group_name_H-M   'P 1'
#
loop_
_entity.id
_entity.type
_entity.pdbx_description
1 polymer ?
#
loop_
_entity_poly.entity_id
_entity_poly.type
_entity_poly.pdbx_seq_one_letter_code
_entity_poly.pdbx_strand_id
1 'polypeptide(L)'
;SAYECKKEFFHKLAAYDNLIIGIQYLASALIGHPFMGYGRNLAYRKNLFFEHKGYYKSLNLHAGDDDLFVNEVATPTNTKAVFCPDSITEMIAIDRFKVWKEMKVSRAATQKFYKGFSLSFYRIESVSRFLFFASIAAGIFLGVTGNPLVAGVACFFGLLRLVILLMVLHKSSLALQQKPVTAWLPLLEIIQPLCNVYVRFYRIFRGKNDY
;
A
#
# COMPACT_ATOMS: atom_id res chain seq x y z
N SER A 1 -4.08 -9.03 7.49
CA SER A 1 -5.04 -8.51 8.48
C SER A 1 -6.08 -7.62 7.81
N ALA A 2 -7.35 -7.73 8.24
CA ALA A 2 -8.49 -6.96 7.75
C ALA A 2 -8.94 -5.93 8.80
N TYR A 3 -9.50 -4.81 8.36
CA TYR A 3 -10.14 -3.86 9.27
C TYR A 3 -11.61 -4.21 9.51
N GLU A 4 -12.06 -4.05 10.76
CA GLU A 4 -13.48 -4.01 11.09
C GLU A 4 -14.19 -2.97 10.21
N CYS A 5 -15.41 -3.25 9.76
CA CYS A 5 -16.10 -2.37 8.83
C CYS A 5 -16.94 -1.31 9.55
N LYS A 6 -16.60 -0.05 9.34
CA LYS A 6 -17.41 1.11 9.73
C LYS A 6 -17.84 1.93 8.53
N LYS A 7 -18.88 2.76 8.70
CA LYS A 7 -19.45 3.57 7.60
C LYS A 7 -18.67 4.85 7.30
N GLU A 8 -17.81 5.28 8.18
CA GLU A 8 -17.07 6.54 8.09
C GLU A 8 -16.07 6.56 6.92
N PHE A 9 -15.92 7.72 6.29
CA PHE A 9 -15.06 7.89 5.12
C PHE A 9 -13.59 7.55 5.40
N PHE A 10 -13.04 8.04 6.52
CA PHE A 10 -11.65 7.77 6.86
C PHE A 10 -11.36 6.29 7.13
N HIS A 11 -12.34 5.58 7.67
CA HIS A 11 -12.23 4.14 7.82
C HIS A 11 -12.14 3.43 6.46
N LYS A 12 -12.97 3.82 5.49
CA LYS A 12 -12.91 3.27 4.12
C LYS A 12 -11.58 3.58 3.44
N LEU A 13 -11.04 4.79 3.63
CA LEU A 13 -9.72 5.16 3.13
C LEU A 13 -8.62 4.32 3.77
N ALA A 14 -8.67 4.10 5.09
CA ALA A 14 -7.72 3.25 5.80
C ALA A 14 -7.81 1.78 5.38
N ALA A 15 -9.02 1.26 5.21
CA ALA A 15 -9.26 -0.11 4.73
C ALA A 15 -8.78 -0.31 3.29
N TYR A 16 -9.04 0.64 2.42
CA TYR A 16 -8.53 0.66 1.04
C TYR A 16 -7.01 0.68 0.99
N ASP A 17 -6.38 1.57 1.77
CA ASP A 17 -4.93 1.69 1.86
C ASP A 17 -4.27 0.41 2.38
N ASN A 18 -4.87 -0.20 3.41
CA ASN A 18 -4.41 -1.48 3.94
C ASN A 18 -4.56 -2.62 2.92
N LEU A 19 -5.64 -2.64 2.16
CA LEU A 19 -5.87 -3.63 1.10
C LEU A 19 -4.83 -3.52 -0.02
N ILE A 20 -4.57 -2.30 -0.52
CA ILE A 20 -3.56 -2.06 -1.57
C ILE A 20 -2.18 -2.51 -1.10
N ILE A 21 -1.76 -2.11 0.10
CA ILE A 21 -0.46 -2.51 0.64
C ILE A 21 -0.42 -4.02 0.88
N GLY A 22 -1.52 -4.60 1.38
CA GLY A 22 -1.65 -6.05 1.56
C GLY A 22 -1.44 -6.81 0.26
N ILE A 23 -2.09 -6.40 -0.81
CA ILE A 23 -1.91 -6.99 -2.16
C ILE A 23 -0.44 -6.86 -2.60
N GLN A 24 0.18 -5.70 -2.42
CA GLN A 24 1.55 -5.45 -2.87
C GLN A 24 2.56 -6.39 -2.20
N TYR A 25 2.58 -6.48 -0.87
CA TYR A 25 3.59 -7.32 -0.21
C TYR A 25 3.29 -8.82 -0.31
N LEU A 26 2.02 -9.22 -0.30
CA LEU A 26 1.66 -10.63 -0.48
C LEU A 26 1.95 -11.09 -1.91
N ALA A 27 1.57 -10.33 -2.93
CA ALA A 27 1.88 -10.66 -4.32
C ALA A 27 3.39 -10.71 -4.55
N SER A 28 4.15 -9.76 -4.00
CA SER A 28 5.61 -9.78 -4.08
C SER A 28 6.22 -11.02 -3.43
N ALA A 29 5.73 -11.43 -2.26
CA ALA A 29 6.19 -12.64 -1.61
C ALA A 29 5.84 -13.91 -2.40
N LEU A 30 4.66 -13.96 -3.04
CA LEU A 30 4.23 -15.09 -3.87
C LEU A 30 5.09 -15.26 -5.13
N ILE A 31 5.59 -14.16 -5.70
CA ILE A 31 6.50 -14.21 -6.86
C ILE A 31 7.99 -14.32 -6.47
N GLY A 32 8.28 -14.61 -5.20
CA GLY A 32 9.64 -14.83 -4.71
C GLY A 32 10.43 -13.56 -4.37
N HIS A 33 9.76 -12.45 -4.17
CA HIS A 33 10.38 -11.18 -3.76
C HIS A 33 9.79 -10.62 -2.45
N PRO A 34 9.86 -11.38 -1.33
CA PRO A 34 9.37 -10.88 -0.05
C PRO A 34 10.20 -9.67 0.39
N PHE A 35 9.53 -8.61 0.81
CA PHE A 35 10.24 -7.39 1.20
C PHE A 35 9.69 -6.71 2.45
N MET A 36 8.51 -7.12 2.90
CA MET A 36 7.80 -6.47 3.98
C MET A 36 6.87 -7.47 4.67
N GLY A 37 6.63 -7.29 5.94
CA GLY A 37 5.58 -7.93 6.72
C GLY A 37 4.97 -6.94 7.69
N TYR A 38 3.77 -7.25 8.18
CA TYR A 38 3.12 -6.48 9.22
C TYR A 38 3.16 -7.26 10.53
N GLY A 39 3.67 -6.67 11.59
CA GLY A 39 3.73 -7.24 12.93
C GLY A 39 2.39 -7.73 13.47
N ARG A 40 1.28 -7.21 12.93
CA ARG A 40 -0.09 -7.63 13.27
C ARG A 40 -0.45 -9.02 12.76
N ASN A 41 0.28 -9.52 11.77
CA ASN A 41 0.08 -10.86 11.20
C ASN A 41 1.39 -11.37 10.60
N LEU A 42 2.42 -11.45 11.45
CA LEU A 42 3.76 -11.87 11.11
C LEU A 42 4.24 -12.91 12.12
N ALA A 43 4.81 -13.99 11.61
CA ALA A 43 5.49 -14.99 12.42
C ALA A 43 6.85 -15.31 11.80
N TYR A 44 7.86 -15.54 12.64
CA TYR A 44 9.18 -15.95 12.22
C TYR A 44 9.80 -16.90 13.24
N ARG A 45 10.74 -17.71 12.78
CA ARG A 45 11.45 -18.65 13.64
C ARG A 45 12.36 -17.91 14.62
N LYS A 46 12.38 -18.35 15.86
CA LYS A 46 13.17 -17.75 16.92
C LYS A 46 14.67 -17.69 16.60
N ASN A 47 15.23 -18.76 16.02
CA ASN A 47 16.65 -18.77 15.59
C ASN A 47 16.95 -17.67 14.55
N LEU A 48 16.07 -17.47 13.55
CA LEU A 48 16.26 -16.42 12.55
C LEU A 48 16.40 -15.05 13.19
N PHE A 49 15.61 -14.78 14.24
CA PHE A 49 15.67 -13.54 14.99
C PHE A 49 17.03 -13.34 15.69
N PHE A 50 17.53 -14.36 16.37
CA PHE A 50 18.80 -14.26 17.10
C PHE A 50 20.02 -14.28 16.17
N GLU A 51 20.01 -15.05 15.09
CA GLU A 51 21.07 -15.08 14.08
C GLU A 51 21.31 -13.70 13.45
N HIS A 52 20.23 -12.94 13.23
CA HIS A 52 20.28 -11.58 12.71
C HIS A 52 20.37 -10.49 13.78
N LYS A 53 20.63 -10.83 15.05
CA LYS A 53 20.71 -9.91 16.20
C LYS A 53 19.42 -9.11 16.45
N GLY A 54 18.28 -9.69 16.11
CA GLY A 54 16.97 -9.10 16.34
C GLY A 54 16.81 -7.75 15.65
N TYR A 55 16.32 -6.76 16.38
CA TYR A 55 16.07 -5.41 15.89
C TYR A 55 17.27 -4.45 16.02
N TYR A 56 18.50 -4.96 16.19
CA TYR A 56 19.67 -4.13 16.48
C TYR A 56 19.85 -2.97 15.48
N LYS A 57 19.56 -3.19 14.19
CA LYS A 57 19.71 -2.17 13.15
C LYS A 57 18.60 -1.11 13.12
N SER A 58 17.47 -1.40 13.76
CA SER A 58 16.30 -0.52 13.80
C SER A 58 16.02 0.07 15.19
N LEU A 59 16.85 -0.19 16.20
CA LEU A 59 16.66 0.28 17.57
C LEU A 59 16.53 1.81 17.70
N ASN A 60 17.15 2.56 16.81
CA ASN A 60 17.08 4.03 16.79
C ASN A 60 15.83 4.57 16.05
N LEU A 61 14.95 3.68 15.58
CA LEU A 61 13.73 4.06 14.87
C LEU A 61 12.51 3.73 15.74
N HIS A 62 11.56 4.63 15.79
CA HIS A 62 10.29 4.41 16.50
C HIS A 62 9.34 3.43 15.80
N ALA A 63 9.70 2.96 14.60
CA ALA A 63 8.96 1.99 13.79
C ALA A 63 9.94 1.22 12.91
N GLY A 64 9.52 0.05 12.38
CA GLY A 64 10.35 -0.74 11.48
C GLY A 64 10.84 -2.04 12.10
N ASP A 65 10.33 -2.39 13.25
CA ASP A 65 10.57 -3.67 13.91
C ASP A 65 10.01 -4.85 13.10
N ASP A 66 8.95 -4.65 12.36
CA ASP A 66 8.31 -5.66 11.52
C ASP A 66 8.81 -5.58 10.07
N ASP A 67 8.59 -4.46 9.40
CA ASP A 67 8.85 -4.30 7.97
C ASP A 67 10.34 -4.30 7.61
N LEU A 68 11.19 -3.62 8.40
CA LEU A 68 12.64 -3.59 8.17
C LEU A 68 13.31 -4.92 8.52
N PHE A 69 12.84 -5.61 9.56
CA PHE A 69 13.34 -6.94 9.88
C PHE A 69 13.05 -7.91 8.73
N VAL A 70 11.80 -7.96 8.25
CA VAL A 70 11.45 -8.80 7.09
C VAL A 70 12.26 -8.38 5.85
N ASN A 71 12.42 -7.08 5.59
CA ASN A 71 13.21 -6.59 4.45
C ASN A 71 14.68 -7.03 4.50
N GLU A 72 15.22 -7.22 5.70
CA GLU A 72 16.59 -7.68 5.89
C GLU A 72 16.76 -9.19 5.73
N VAL A 73 15.85 -9.99 6.32
CA VAL A 73 16.05 -11.44 6.48
C VAL A 73 15.26 -12.30 5.51
N ALA A 74 14.21 -11.76 4.89
CA ALA A 74 13.34 -12.53 4.03
C ALA A 74 14.00 -12.87 2.67
N THR A 75 13.86 -14.13 2.29
CA THR A 75 14.32 -14.67 1.01
C THR A 75 13.21 -15.48 0.35
N PRO A 76 13.29 -15.77 -0.95
CA PRO A 76 12.33 -16.63 -1.64
C PRO A 76 12.17 -18.02 -1.00
N THR A 77 13.25 -18.51 -0.37
CA THR A 77 13.31 -19.87 0.17
C THR A 77 12.92 -19.99 1.64
N ASN A 78 13.06 -18.90 2.43
CA ASN A 78 12.72 -18.89 3.85
C ASN A 78 11.39 -18.23 4.20
N THR A 79 10.70 -17.64 3.20
CA THR A 79 9.49 -16.85 3.42
C THR A 79 8.29 -17.51 2.75
N LYS A 80 7.17 -17.53 3.44
CA LYS A 80 5.89 -18.04 2.93
C LYS A 80 4.77 -17.07 3.22
N ALA A 81 4.05 -16.65 2.18
CA ALA A 81 2.82 -15.87 2.32
C ALA A 81 1.64 -16.81 2.58
N VAL A 82 0.89 -16.57 3.64
CA VAL A 82 -0.32 -17.32 4.01
C VAL A 82 -1.49 -16.34 4.06
N PHE A 83 -2.58 -16.67 3.36
CA PHE A 83 -3.79 -15.85 3.26
C PHE A 83 -5.07 -16.69 3.27
N CYS A 84 -5.03 -17.89 3.89
CA CYS A 84 -6.25 -18.63 4.15
C CYS A 84 -7.13 -17.88 5.17
N PRO A 85 -8.46 -18.08 5.14
CA PRO A 85 -9.39 -17.36 6.01
C PRO A 85 -9.00 -17.36 7.49
N ASP A 86 -8.59 -18.51 8.00
CA ASP A 86 -8.20 -18.70 9.41
C ASP A 86 -6.88 -18.00 9.80
N SER A 87 -6.09 -17.57 8.80
CA SER A 87 -4.84 -16.84 9.04
C SER A 87 -5.01 -15.33 9.07
N ILE A 88 -6.20 -14.80 8.81
CA ILE A 88 -6.42 -13.37 8.71
C ILE A 88 -6.82 -12.81 10.06
N THR A 89 -6.01 -11.91 10.60
CA THR A 89 -6.29 -11.20 11.84
C THR A 89 -7.21 -10.01 11.58
N GLU A 90 -8.16 -9.78 12.48
CA GLU A 90 -9.05 -8.64 12.43
C GLU A 90 -8.49 -7.48 13.25
N MET A 91 -8.66 -6.25 12.76
CA MET A 91 -8.14 -5.03 13.37
C MET A 91 -9.27 -4.06 13.66
N ILE A 92 -9.14 -3.34 14.77
CA ILE A 92 -10.05 -2.24 15.12
C ILE A 92 -10.02 -1.16 14.03
N ALA A 93 -11.20 -0.65 13.72
CA ALA A 93 -11.38 0.43 12.75
C ALA A 93 -10.61 1.70 13.13
N ILE A 94 -9.99 2.34 12.13
CA ILE A 94 -9.39 3.66 12.30
C ILE A 94 -10.45 4.71 11.97
N ASP A 95 -10.89 5.44 12.98
CA ASP A 95 -11.95 6.46 12.88
C ASP A 95 -11.39 7.90 12.82
N ARG A 96 -10.12 8.10 13.19
CA ARG A 96 -9.50 9.44 13.25
C ARG A 96 -8.45 9.61 12.18
N PHE A 97 -8.56 10.68 11.40
CA PHE A 97 -7.55 11.07 10.39
C PHE A 97 -6.14 11.20 10.99
N LYS A 98 -6.04 11.74 12.22
CA LYS A 98 -4.74 11.88 12.90
C LYS A 98 -4.04 10.54 13.07
N VAL A 99 -4.75 9.49 13.53
CA VAL A 99 -4.18 8.15 13.74
C VAL A 99 -3.72 7.55 12.41
N TRP A 100 -4.56 7.62 11.39
CA TRP A 100 -4.21 7.15 10.04
C TRP A 100 -2.99 7.91 9.48
N LYS A 101 -2.94 9.23 9.61
CA LYS A 101 -1.82 10.06 9.18
C LYS A 101 -0.52 9.65 9.86
N GLU A 102 -0.51 9.50 11.20
CA GLU A 102 0.69 9.10 11.95
C GLU A 102 1.18 7.70 11.50
N MET A 103 0.30 6.74 11.28
CA MET A 103 0.66 5.44 10.72
C MET A 103 1.32 5.55 9.34
N LYS A 104 0.80 6.43 8.47
CA LYS A 104 1.38 6.66 7.14
C LYS A 104 2.74 7.34 7.22
N VAL A 105 2.89 8.31 8.11
CA VAL A 105 4.16 9.01 8.35
C VAL A 105 5.22 8.04 8.86
N SER A 106 4.87 7.19 9.83
CA SER A 106 5.74 6.13 10.37
C SER A 106 6.22 5.18 9.26
N ARG A 107 5.31 4.66 8.44
CA ARG A 107 5.67 3.82 7.29
C ARG A 107 6.55 4.54 6.26
N ALA A 108 6.24 5.79 5.95
CA ALA A 108 7.06 6.57 5.03
C ALA A 108 8.47 6.82 5.59
N ALA A 109 8.66 6.77 6.91
CA ALA A 109 9.96 6.86 7.55
C ALA A 109 10.79 5.60 7.37
N THR A 110 10.18 4.41 7.44
CA THR A 110 10.88 3.12 7.27
C THR A 110 11.18 2.79 5.81
N GLN A 111 10.28 3.15 4.88
CA GLN A 111 10.45 2.87 3.44
C GLN A 111 11.79 3.35 2.84
N LYS A 112 12.39 4.41 3.38
CA LYS A 112 13.70 4.90 2.88
C LYS A 112 14.85 3.92 3.15
N PHE A 113 14.69 3.03 4.12
CA PHE A 113 15.69 2.03 4.48
C PHE A 113 15.50 0.69 3.77
N TYR A 114 14.41 0.52 3.01
CA TYR A 114 14.19 -0.71 2.25
C TYR A 114 15.31 -0.91 1.23
N LYS A 115 15.75 -2.16 1.10
CA LYS A 115 16.81 -2.58 0.19
C LYS A 115 16.22 -3.33 -1.01
N GLY A 116 16.98 -3.36 -2.10
CA GLY A 116 16.67 -4.17 -3.26
C GLY A 116 15.51 -3.68 -4.10
N PHE A 117 14.84 -4.62 -4.76
CA PHE A 117 13.78 -4.38 -5.73
C PHE A 117 12.54 -3.66 -5.16
N SER A 118 12.25 -3.86 -3.87
CA SER A 118 11.07 -3.31 -3.20
C SER A 118 10.95 -1.79 -3.29
N LEU A 119 12.07 -1.07 -3.12
CA LEU A 119 12.06 0.39 -3.21
C LEU A 119 11.77 0.86 -4.64
N SER A 120 12.34 0.17 -5.63
CA SER A 120 12.10 0.45 -7.05
C SER A 120 10.65 0.16 -7.43
N PHE A 121 10.09 -0.94 -6.94
CA PHE A 121 8.71 -1.32 -7.19
C PHE A 121 7.72 -0.24 -6.72
N TYR A 122 7.85 0.27 -5.50
CA TYR A 122 7.00 1.36 -4.98
C TYR A 122 7.14 2.66 -5.77
N ARG A 123 8.36 2.99 -6.20
CA ARG A 123 8.61 4.18 -7.02
C ARG A 123 7.98 4.06 -8.39
N ILE A 124 8.18 2.93 -9.06
CA ILE A 124 7.62 2.64 -10.39
C ILE A 124 6.09 2.68 -10.32
N GLU A 125 5.48 2.03 -9.33
CA GLU A 125 4.03 2.05 -9.15
C GLU A 125 3.48 3.47 -8.99
N SER A 126 4.08 4.27 -8.11
CA SER A 126 3.64 5.65 -7.88
C SER A 126 3.82 6.53 -9.12
N VAL A 127 4.95 6.41 -9.83
CA VAL A 127 5.24 7.19 -11.04
C VAL A 127 4.32 6.77 -12.19
N SER A 128 4.14 5.46 -12.42
CA SER A 128 3.28 4.96 -13.49
C SER A 128 1.81 5.37 -13.28
N ARG A 129 1.33 5.36 -12.03
CA ARG A 129 -0.01 5.82 -11.68
C ARG A 129 -0.18 7.31 -11.98
N PHE A 130 0.79 8.14 -11.59
CA PHE A 130 0.77 9.56 -11.89
C PHE A 130 0.79 9.84 -13.40
N LEU A 131 1.70 9.20 -14.15
CA LEU A 131 1.80 9.34 -15.60
C LEU A 131 0.50 8.89 -16.30
N PHE A 132 -0.12 7.82 -15.82
CA PHE A 132 -1.40 7.37 -16.36
C PHE A 132 -2.48 8.44 -16.21
N PHE A 133 -2.69 9.00 -15.03
CA PHE A 133 -3.69 10.05 -14.83
C PHE A 133 -3.37 11.33 -15.61
N ALA A 134 -2.09 11.70 -15.68
CA ALA A 134 -1.66 12.83 -16.48
C ALA A 134 -1.93 12.62 -17.98
N SER A 135 -1.66 11.42 -18.51
CA SER A 135 -1.93 11.08 -19.91
C SER A 135 -3.42 11.04 -20.24
N ILE A 136 -4.27 10.54 -19.32
CA ILE A 136 -5.73 10.58 -19.49
C ILE A 136 -6.22 12.02 -19.50
N ALA A 137 -5.77 12.87 -18.57
CA ALA A 137 -6.17 14.28 -18.52
C ALA A 137 -5.73 15.03 -19.79
N ALA A 138 -4.49 14.82 -20.25
CA ALA A 138 -3.98 15.40 -21.49
C ALA A 138 -4.76 14.89 -22.72
N GLY A 139 -5.07 13.60 -22.78
CA GLY A 139 -5.84 13.01 -23.88
C GLY A 139 -7.27 13.58 -23.97
N ILE A 140 -7.94 13.78 -22.83
CA ILE A 140 -9.26 14.41 -22.79
C ILE A 140 -9.15 15.88 -23.24
N PHE A 141 -8.17 16.64 -22.73
CA PHE A 141 -7.97 18.03 -23.11
C PHE A 141 -7.72 18.20 -24.61
N LEU A 142 -6.78 17.43 -25.19
CA LEU A 142 -6.46 17.46 -26.61
C LEU A 142 -7.63 16.97 -27.48
N GLY A 143 -8.42 16.04 -26.97
CA GLY A 143 -9.58 15.54 -27.67
C GLY A 143 -10.73 16.53 -27.72
N VAL A 144 -10.95 17.31 -26.67
CA VAL A 144 -11.98 18.36 -26.63
C VAL A 144 -11.59 19.54 -27.50
N THR A 145 -10.30 19.90 -27.56
CA THR A 145 -9.80 21.07 -28.32
C THR A 145 -9.47 20.76 -29.78
N GLY A 146 -9.28 19.49 -30.14
CA GLY A 146 -8.82 19.11 -31.48
C GLY A 146 -9.57 17.91 -32.03
N ASN A 147 -9.19 16.70 -31.72
CA ASN A 147 -9.77 15.49 -32.31
C ASN A 147 -10.52 14.65 -31.27
N PRO A 148 -11.87 14.53 -31.36
CA PRO A 148 -12.68 13.80 -30.40
C PRO A 148 -12.34 12.31 -30.29
N LEU A 149 -11.71 11.69 -31.28
CA LEU A 149 -11.22 10.32 -31.19
C LEU A 149 -10.18 10.16 -30.08
N VAL A 150 -9.33 11.16 -29.87
CA VAL A 150 -8.30 11.13 -28.81
C VAL A 150 -8.95 11.12 -27.43
N ALA A 151 -10.01 11.92 -27.21
CA ALA A 151 -10.78 11.89 -25.98
C ALA A 151 -11.47 10.52 -25.78
N GLY A 152 -12.03 9.95 -26.84
CA GLY A 152 -12.65 8.63 -26.80
C GLY A 152 -11.68 7.53 -26.37
N VAL A 153 -10.48 7.52 -26.95
CA VAL A 153 -9.43 6.58 -26.59
C VAL A 153 -8.97 6.77 -25.14
N ALA A 154 -8.78 8.01 -24.70
CA ALA A 154 -8.42 8.30 -23.31
C ALA A 154 -9.49 7.81 -22.32
N CYS A 155 -10.76 8.10 -22.59
CA CYS A 155 -11.88 7.61 -21.77
C CYS A 155 -11.96 6.08 -21.76
N PHE A 156 -11.74 5.42 -22.89
CA PHE A 156 -11.74 3.97 -22.98
C PHE A 156 -10.66 3.35 -22.06
N PHE A 157 -9.41 3.82 -22.13
CA PHE A 157 -8.35 3.31 -21.26
C PHE A 157 -8.58 3.65 -19.79
N GLY A 158 -9.16 4.82 -19.49
CA GLY A 158 -9.58 5.19 -18.13
C GLY A 158 -10.63 4.23 -17.57
N LEU A 159 -11.65 3.90 -18.32
CA LEU A 159 -12.69 2.94 -17.95
C LEU A 159 -12.14 1.52 -17.85
N LEU A 160 -11.33 1.09 -18.80
CA LEU A 160 -10.71 -0.23 -18.79
C LEU A 160 -9.88 -0.44 -17.51
N ARG A 161 -9.06 0.54 -17.15
CA ARG A 161 -8.29 0.51 -15.89
C ARG A 161 -9.22 0.43 -14.69
N LEU A 162 -10.29 1.23 -14.63
CA LEU A 162 -11.24 1.22 -13.52
C LEU A 162 -11.89 -0.16 -13.36
N VAL A 163 -12.33 -0.78 -14.46
CA VAL A 163 -12.93 -2.11 -14.45
C VAL A 163 -11.94 -3.17 -13.94
N ILE A 164 -10.70 -3.15 -14.46
CA ILE A 164 -9.66 -4.09 -14.02
C ILE A 164 -9.39 -3.92 -12.52
N LEU A 165 -9.25 -2.69 -12.05
CA LEU A 165 -8.99 -2.38 -10.66
C LEU A 165 -10.15 -2.82 -9.76
N LEU A 166 -11.39 -2.58 -10.17
CA LEU A 166 -12.59 -3.06 -9.48
C LEU A 166 -12.59 -4.59 -9.34
N MET A 167 -12.28 -5.32 -10.41
CA MET A 167 -12.22 -6.78 -10.39
C MET A 167 -11.11 -7.29 -9.45
N VAL A 168 -9.92 -6.73 -9.56
CA VAL A 168 -8.77 -7.13 -8.74
C VAL A 168 -9.04 -6.85 -7.27
N LEU A 169 -9.48 -5.65 -6.92
CA LEU A 169 -9.74 -5.28 -5.53
C LEU A 169 -10.93 -6.03 -4.94
N HIS A 170 -11.96 -6.30 -5.72
CA HIS A 170 -13.09 -7.10 -5.25
C HIS A 170 -12.65 -8.53 -4.91
N LYS A 171 -11.93 -9.21 -5.82
CA LYS A 171 -11.40 -10.55 -5.57
C LYS A 171 -10.43 -10.58 -4.38
N SER A 172 -9.53 -9.61 -4.31
CA SER A 172 -8.56 -9.51 -3.22
C SER A 172 -9.23 -9.19 -1.87
N SER A 173 -10.28 -8.38 -1.86
CA SER A 173 -11.02 -8.10 -0.63
C SER A 173 -11.72 -9.33 -0.08
N LEU A 174 -12.28 -10.17 -0.95
CA LEU A 174 -12.85 -11.45 -0.55
C LEU A 174 -11.78 -12.41 -0.02
N ALA A 175 -10.66 -12.55 -0.73
CA ALA A 175 -9.56 -13.42 -0.32
C ALA A 175 -8.93 -13.00 1.00
N LEU A 176 -8.85 -11.69 1.28
CA LEU A 176 -8.28 -11.13 2.50
C LEU A 176 -9.34 -10.78 3.57
N GLN A 177 -10.57 -11.25 3.41
CA GLN A 177 -11.70 -11.00 4.32
C GLN A 177 -11.93 -9.51 4.67
N GLN A 178 -11.41 -8.62 3.84
CA GLN A 178 -11.69 -7.20 3.98
C GLN A 178 -13.02 -6.87 3.32
N LYS A 179 -13.97 -6.28 4.05
CA LYS A 179 -15.24 -5.87 3.44
C LYS A 179 -14.98 -4.94 2.25
N PRO A 180 -15.61 -5.21 1.10
CA PRO A 180 -15.30 -4.51 -0.13
C PRO A 180 -15.70 -3.03 -0.06
N VAL A 181 -14.78 -2.15 -0.45
CA VAL A 181 -15.01 -0.70 -0.59
C VAL A 181 -15.26 -0.31 -2.06
N THR A 182 -15.76 -1.24 -2.85
CA THR A 182 -15.88 -1.14 -4.32
C THR A 182 -16.67 0.08 -4.80
N ALA A 183 -17.76 0.43 -4.11
CA ALA A 183 -18.56 1.61 -4.45
C ALA A 183 -17.80 2.95 -4.30
N TRP A 184 -16.78 2.98 -3.44
CA TRP A 184 -15.97 4.17 -3.17
C TRP A 184 -14.67 4.20 -3.97
N LEU A 185 -14.39 3.15 -4.73
CA LEU A 185 -13.12 2.94 -5.42
C LEU A 185 -12.70 4.11 -6.31
N PRO A 186 -13.57 4.65 -7.20
CA PRO A 186 -13.15 5.75 -8.08
C PRO A 186 -12.67 6.97 -7.30
N LEU A 187 -13.34 7.27 -6.18
CA LEU A 187 -12.97 8.38 -5.29
C LEU A 187 -11.70 8.08 -4.51
N LEU A 188 -11.58 6.87 -3.95
CA LEU A 188 -10.43 6.47 -3.14
C LEU A 188 -9.15 6.35 -3.98
N GLU A 189 -9.25 5.96 -5.26
CA GLU A 189 -8.10 5.88 -6.17
C GLU A 189 -7.49 7.26 -6.47
N ILE A 190 -8.30 8.31 -6.47
CA ILE A 190 -7.83 9.70 -6.65
C ILE A 190 -7.32 10.27 -5.32
N ILE A 191 -8.05 10.06 -4.24
CA ILE A 191 -7.72 10.65 -2.92
C ILE A 191 -6.47 10.02 -2.31
N GLN A 192 -6.31 8.71 -2.40
CA GLN A 192 -5.18 8.00 -1.77
C GLN A 192 -3.80 8.49 -2.24
N PRO A 193 -3.51 8.67 -3.54
CA PRO A 193 -2.23 9.24 -3.96
C PRO A 193 -2.04 10.69 -3.49
N LEU A 194 -3.10 11.51 -3.48
CA LEU A 194 -3.03 12.88 -2.95
C LEU A 194 -2.67 12.87 -1.45
N CYS A 195 -3.30 11.99 -0.68
CA CYS A 195 -2.96 11.78 0.72
C CYS A 195 -1.52 11.29 0.91
N ASN A 196 -1.02 10.42 0.04
CA ASN A 196 0.37 9.97 0.08
C ASN A 196 1.35 11.11 -0.18
N VAL A 197 1.06 11.98 -1.13
CA VAL A 197 1.84 13.20 -1.40
C VAL A 197 1.81 14.13 -0.18
N TYR A 198 0.62 14.40 0.36
CA TYR A 198 0.46 15.20 1.57
C TYR A 198 1.29 14.67 2.75
N VAL A 199 1.24 13.36 3.03
CA VAL A 199 2.02 12.72 4.10
C VAL A 199 3.52 12.87 3.88
N ARG A 200 3.99 12.73 2.62
CA ARG A 200 5.42 12.94 2.28
C ARG A 200 5.87 14.38 2.55
N PHE A 201 5.08 15.38 2.14
CA PHE A 201 5.36 16.79 2.43
C PHE A 201 5.33 17.06 3.93
N TYR A 202 4.28 16.61 4.62
CA TYR A 202 4.15 16.78 6.07
C TYR A 202 5.37 16.24 6.82
N ARG A 203 5.89 15.07 6.41
CA ARG A 203 7.09 14.49 7.00
C ARG A 203 8.34 15.35 6.80
N ILE A 204 8.50 16.01 5.65
CA ILE A 204 9.67 16.90 5.40
C ILE A 204 9.69 18.06 6.38
N PHE A 205 8.53 18.62 6.71
CA PHE A 205 8.40 19.76 7.61
C PHE A 205 8.43 19.39 9.11
N ARG A 206 8.16 18.15 9.45
CA ARG A 206 8.13 17.71 10.86
C ARG A 206 9.50 17.60 11.53
N GLY A 207 10.59 17.72 10.81
CA GLY A 207 11.95 17.65 11.35
C GLY A 207 12.42 16.23 11.69
N LYS A 208 13.75 16.09 11.90
CA LYS A 208 14.39 14.79 12.18
C LYS A 208 14.21 14.30 13.62
N ASN A 209 13.76 15.14 14.54
CA ASN A 209 13.80 14.90 15.99
C ASN A 209 12.52 14.29 16.57
N ASP A 210 11.49 14.12 15.76
CA ASP A 210 10.19 13.58 16.21
C ASP A 210 9.97 12.09 15.85
N TYR A 211 11.05 11.37 15.55
CA TYR A 211 11.04 9.94 15.25
C TYR A 211 12.07 9.18 16.06
#